data_9ed5b5fdb3dfedef0bab8747f2c0af81
#
_entry.id   9ed5b5fdb3dfedef0bab8747f2c0af81
#
_cell.length_a   1.000
_cell.length_b   1.000
_cell.length_c   1.000
_cell.angle_alpha   90.00
_cell.angle_beta   90.00
_cell.angle_gamma   90.00
#
_symmetry.space_group_name_H-M   'P 1'
#
loop_
_entity.id
_entity.type
_entity.pdbx_description
1 polymer ?
#
loop_
_entity_poly.entity_id
_entity_poly.type
_entity_poly.pdbx_seq_one_letter_code
_entity_poly.pdbx_strand_id
1 'polypeptide(L)'
;MGLPVKTLSRDEWNCKLIKEDRRTFVSDGFFEGYVGLLRFDYVEKPITVSLNGISYDIIGKGIYWLQLAPLKEKWWMTGLYYPSGELKQFYFDITDGSFVDEKGEPSFYDLMLDVVALPDKSITVLDWDELDKALEDKFITPEQHAQSIADMKKLVGWLEVNFDKLVDFCTKYFDKLKSELN
;
A
#
# COMPACT_ATOMS: atom_id res chain seq x y z
N MET A 1 8.49 -22.41 3.60
CA MET A 1 7.59 -21.57 2.75
C MET A 1 8.09 -20.15 2.89
N GLY A 2 8.23 -19.38 1.83
CA GLY A 2 8.71 -17.98 1.92
C GLY A 2 7.58 -17.01 2.24
N LEU A 3 7.91 -15.79 2.69
CA LEU A 3 6.95 -14.72 2.89
C LEU A 3 6.13 -14.45 1.62
N PRO A 4 4.86 -14.01 1.72
CA PRO A 4 4.09 -13.58 0.56
C PRO A 4 4.81 -12.44 -0.16
N VAL A 5 4.81 -12.49 -1.49
CA VAL A 5 5.36 -11.42 -2.34
C VAL A 5 4.20 -10.69 -2.98
N LYS A 6 4.20 -9.37 -2.82
CA LYS A 6 3.26 -8.46 -3.49
C LYS A 6 4.02 -7.56 -4.46
N THR A 7 3.37 -7.12 -5.53
CA THR A 7 3.99 -6.35 -6.62
C THR A 7 3.36 -4.97 -6.77
N LEU A 8 4.04 -4.04 -7.44
CA LEU A 8 3.48 -2.72 -7.75
C LEU A 8 2.26 -2.83 -8.68
N SER A 9 2.31 -3.76 -9.63
CA SER A 9 1.21 -4.04 -10.56
C SER A 9 0.02 -4.73 -9.88
N ARG A 10 0.22 -5.28 -8.66
CA ARG A 10 -0.82 -6.04 -7.93
C ARG A 10 -1.41 -7.17 -8.76
N ASP A 11 -0.58 -7.90 -9.50
CA ASP A 11 -0.99 -9.02 -10.33
C ASP A 11 -1.40 -10.26 -9.52
N GLU A 12 -1.05 -10.29 -8.24
CA GLU A 12 -1.44 -11.32 -7.28
C GLU A 12 -2.95 -11.34 -6.96
N TRP A 13 -3.68 -10.28 -7.26
CA TRP A 13 -5.12 -10.24 -7.03
C TRP A 13 -5.88 -11.08 -8.07
N ASN A 14 -6.43 -12.21 -7.64
CA ASN A 14 -7.17 -13.19 -8.46
C ASN A 14 -8.61 -12.76 -8.82
N CYS A 15 -8.82 -11.48 -9.12
CA CYS A 15 -10.11 -11.01 -9.63
C CYS A 15 -9.98 -10.72 -11.13
N LYS A 16 -11.01 -11.08 -11.90
CA LYS A 16 -11.07 -10.65 -13.29
C LYS A 16 -11.22 -9.15 -13.33
N LEU A 17 -10.13 -8.47 -13.64
CA LEU A 17 -10.11 -7.03 -13.77
C LEU A 17 -9.28 -6.63 -15.00
N ILE A 18 -9.64 -5.49 -15.57
CA ILE A 18 -8.83 -4.75 -16.53
C ILE A 18 -8.36 -3.51 -15.79
N LYS A 19 -7.06 -3.31 -15.75
CA LYS A 19 -6.43 -2.15 -15.13
C LYS A 19 -5.45 -1.51 -16.09
N GLU A 20 -5.29 -0.22 -15.95
CA GLU A 20 -4.24 0.55 -16.61
C GLU A 20 -3.30 1.08 -15.54
N ASP A 21 -2.00 1.04 -15.81
CA ASP A 21 -0.99 1.49 -14.87
C ASP A 21 0.01 2.45 -15.49
N ARG A 22 0.55 3.32 -14.64
CA ARG A 22 1.70 4.18 -14.91
C ARG A 22 2.61 4.19 -13.71
N ARG A 23 3.91 4.28 -13.93
CA ARG A 23 4.89 4.38 -12.83
C ARG A 23 6.04 5.31 -13.16
N THR A 24 6.65 5.86 -12.13
CA THR A 24 7.84 6.70 -12.23
C THR A 24 8.75 6.45 -11.03
N PHE A 25 10.05 6.59 -11.24
CA PHE A 25 11.00 6.62 -10.13
C PHE A 25 11.12 8.05 -9.62
N VAL A 26 11.15 8.22 -8.30
CA VAL A 26 11.26 9.50 -7.62
C VAL A 26 12.42 9.44 -6.65
N SER A 27 13.25 10.48 -6.64
CA SER A 27 14.29 10.69 -5.64
C SER A 27 14.32 12.18 -5.33
N ASP A 28 13.73 12.54 -4.22
CA ASP A 28 13.71 13.91 -3.69
C ASP A 28 13.98 13.90 -2.18
N GLY A 29 13.91 15.06 -1.54
CA GLY A 29 14.20 15.16 -0.11
C GLY A 29 13.13 14.52 0.80
N PHE A 30 11.98 14.12 0.26
CA PHE A 30 10.88 13.50 1.00
C PHE A 30 10.76 11.98 0.75
N PHE A 31 10.97 11.53 -0.49
CA PHE A 31 10.76 10.14 -0.90
C PHE A 31 11.82 9.68 -1.90
N GLU A 32 12.26 8.43 -1.75
CA GLU A 32 13.12 7.74 -2.72
C GLU A 32 12.56 6.35 -3.01
N GLY A 33 12.09 6.15 -4.25
CA GLY A 33 11.48 4.89 -4.66
C GLY A 33 10.59 5.02 -5.90
N TYR A 34 9.75 4.02 -6.11
CA TYR A 34 8.79 4.03 -7.21
C TYR A 34 7.44 4.56 -6.75
N VAL A 35 6.81 5.36 -7.58
CA VAL A 35 5.41 5.77 -7.45
C VAL A 35 4.65 5.18 -8.62
N GLY A 36 3.60 4.41 -8.34
CA GLY A 36 2.74 3.78 -9.33
C GLY A 36 1.29 4.18 -9.17
N LEU A 37 0.56 4.31 -10.27
CA LEU A 37 -0.88 4.55 -10.28
C LEU A 37 -1.56 3.44 -11.08
N LEU A 38 -2.49 2.73 -10.44
CA LEU A 38 -3.39 1.77 -11.08
C LEU A 38 -4.77 2.40 -11.20
N ARG A 39 -5.45 2.21 -12.34
CA ARG A 39 -6.88 2.51 -12.53
C ARG A 39 -7.60 1.22 -12.89
N PHE A 40 -8.68 0.91 -12.18
CA PHE A 40 -9.51 -0.26 -12.47
C PHE A 40 -10.59 0.09 -13.49
N ASP A 41 -10.40 -0.29 -14.75
CA ASP A 41 -11.35 0.02 -15.85
C ASP A 41 -12.53 -0.95 -15.89
N TYR A 42 -12.27 -2.21 -15.56
CA TYR A 42 -13.27 -3.26 -15.41
C TYR A 42 -12.99 -4.11 -14.18
N VAL A 43 -14.03 -4.39 -13.41
CA VAL A 43 -13.98 -5.29 -12.25
C VAL A 43 -15.22 -6.18 -12.31
N GLU A 44 -15.03 -7.49 -12.38
CA GLU A 44 -16.15 -8.44 -12.43
C GLU A 44 -16.99 -8.38 -11.14
N LYS A 45 -16.31 -8.29 -10.00
CA LYS A 45 -16.92 -8.20 -8.67
C LYS A 45 -16.14 -7.20 -7.81
N PRO A 46 -16.76 -6.09 -7.41
CA PRO A 46 -16.13 -5.15 -6.47
C PRO A 46 -15.72 -5.83 -5.16
N ILE A 47 -14.66 -5.33 -4.55
CA ILE A 47 -14.21 -5.76 -3.24
C ILE A 47 -14.48 -4.63 -2.25
N THR A 48 -15.33 -4.95 -1.27
CA THR A 48 -15.76 -4.04 -0.22
C THR A 48 -15.14 -4.47 1.10
N VAL A 49 -14.61 -3.53 1.86
CA VAL A 49 -14.14 -3.73 3.23
C VAL A 49 -14.94 -2.90 4.21
N SER A 50 -14.83 -3.23 5.49
CA SER A 50 -15.43 -2.45 6.57
C SER A 50 -14.35 -2.03 7.56
N LEU A 51 -14.27 -0.74 7.82
CA LEU A 51 -13.38 -0.16 8.83
C LEU A 51 -14.20 0.75 9.74
N ASN A 52 -14.10 0.56 11.06
CA ASN A 52 -14.84 1.35 12.07
C ASN A 52 -16.35 1.43 11.80
N GLY A 53 -16.97 0.35 11.29
CA GLY A 53 -18.39 0.28 10.98
C GLY A 53 -18.81 0.95 9.67
N ILE A 54 -17.86 1.49 8.90
CA ILE A 54 -18.12 2.10 7.59
C ILE A 54 -17.62 1.13 6.50
N SER A 55 -18.52 0.75 5.58
CA SER A 55 -18.19 -0.10 4.43
C SER A 55 -17.91 0.74 3.19
N TYR A 56 -16.87 0.38 2.44
CA TYR A 56 -16.50 1.05 1.18
C TYR A 56 -15.72 0.12 0.27
N ASP A 57 -15.80 0.39 -1.02
CA ASP A 57 -15.09 -0.40 -2.02
C ASP A 57 -13.62 -0.01 -2.08
N ILE A 58 -12.74 -1.00 -2.03
CA ILE A 58 -11.29 -0.83 -2.26
C ILE A 58 -10.92 -1.17 -3.70
N ILE A 59 -11.67 -2.07 -4.35
CA ILE A 59 -11.56 -2.36 -5.78
C ILE A 59 -12.94 -2.20 -6.39
N GLY A 60 -13.04 -1.36 -7.42
CA GLY A 60 -14.26 -1.10 -8.18
C GLY A 60 -13.96 -0.29 -9.44
N LYS A 61 -14.90 -0.24 -10.36
CA LYS A 61 -14.71 0.49 -11.63
C LYS A 61 -14.40 1.96 -11.38
N GLY A 62 -13.30 2.43 -11.96
CA GLY A 62 -12.84 3.82 -11.88
C GLY A 62 -12.11 4.18 -10.58
N ILE A 63 -11.98 3.25 -9.63
CA ILE A 63 -11.14 3.42 -8.44
C ILE A 63 -9.67 3.42 -8.87
N TYR A 64 -8.87 4.21 -8.17
CA TYR A 64 -7.42 4.30 -8.36
C TYR A 64 -6.68 3.84 -7.10
N TRP A 65 -5.57 3.16 -7.31
CA TRP A 65 -4.56 2.89 -6.29
C TRP A 65 -3.27 3.63 -6.64
N LEU A 66 -2.94 4.65 -5.86
CA LEU A 66 -1.62 5.26 -5.90
C LEU A 66 -0.71 4.49 -4.95
N GLN A 67 0.37 3.92 -5.46
CA GLN A 67 1.29 3.13 -4.66
C GLN A 67 2.62 3.83 -4.50
N LEU A 68 3.15 3.82 -3.28
CA LEU A 68 4.52 4.22 -2.97
C LEU A 68 5.32 2.99 -2.57
N ALA A 69 6.38 2.72 -3.34
CA ALA A 69 7.32 1.62 -3.16
C ALA A 69 8.69 2.19 -2.75
N PRO A 70 8.93 2.48 -1.46
CA PRO A 70 10.20 3.06 -1.02
C PRO A 70 11.33 2.03 -1.12
N LEU A 71 12.55 2.50 -1.41
CA LEU A 71 13.72 1.62 -1.51
C LEU A 71 14.31 1.23 -0.15
N LYS A 72 14.13 2.07 0.87
CA LYS A 72 14.86 1.95 2.15
C LYS A 72 13.95 1.77 3.37
N GLU A 73 12.66 2.09 3.22
CA GLU A 73 11.72 1.96 4.32
C GLU A 73 11.11 0.55 4.35
N LYS A 74 10.64 0.13 5.51
CA LYS A 74 10.04 -1.18 5.76
C LYS A 74 8.51 -1.12 5.71
N TRP A 75 7.99 -0.31 4.79
CA TRP A 75 6.56 -0.22 4.49
C TRP A 75 6.35 -0.02 2.99
N TRP A 76 5.17 -0.38 2.54
CA TRP A 76 4.64 -0.09 1.21
C TRP A 76 3.29 0.58 1.37
N MET A 77 2.97 1.59 0.57
CA MET A 77 1.72 2.32 0.73
C MET A 77 0.85 2.22 -0.52
N THR A 78 -0.46 2.02 -0.29
CA THR A 78 -1.51 2.15 -1.30
C THR A 78 -2.49 3.25 -0.87
N GLY A 79 -2.49 4.37 -1.59
CA GLY A 79 -3.50 5.42 -1.46
C GLY A 79 -4.72 5.08 -2.30
N LEU A 80 -5.87 4.92 -1.67
CA LEU A 80 -7.15 4.63 -2.32
C LEU A 80 -7.83 5.93 -2.73
N TYR A 81 -8.05 6.12 -4.02
CA TYR A 81 -8.76 7.28 -4.56
C TYR A 81 -10.00 6.85 -5.33
N TYR A 82 -11.09 7.58 -5.12
CA TYR A 82 -12.31 7.40 -5.88
C TYR A 82 -12.21 8.04 -7.28
N PRO A 83 -13.14 7.71 -8.20
CA PRO A 83 -13.18 8.32 -9.54
C PRO A 83 -13.19 9.85 -9.53
N SER A 84 -13.76 10.46 -8.49
CA SER A 84 -13.75 11.91 -8.23
C SER A 84 -12.36 12.50 -8.00
N GLY A 85 -11.37 11.66 -7.65
CA GLY A 85 -10.05 12.09 -7.15
C GLY A 85 -10.00 12.28 -5.63
N GLU A 86 -11.09 11.96 -4.92
CA GLU A 86 -11.14 12.00 -3.46
C GLU A 86 -10.28 10.87 -2.86
N LEU A 87 -9.33 11.24 -1.99
CA LEU A 87 -8.59 10.29 -1.17
C LEU A 87 -9.51 9.67 -0.11
N LYS A 88 -9.57 8.36 -0.06
CA LYS A 88 -10.35 7.61 0.92
C LYS A 88 -9.52 7.15 2.11
N GLN A 89 -8.33 6.63 1.84
CA GLN A 89 -7.38 6.15 2.86
C GLN A 89 -5.98 6.00 2.28
N PHE A 90 -5.00 5.96 3.18
CA PHE A 90 -3.71 5.34 2.96
C PHE A 90 -3.68 3.99 3.66
N TYR A 91 -3.30 2.96 2.95
CA TYR A 91 -3.11 1.61 3.47
C TYR A 91 -1.63 1.25 3.34
N PHE A 92 -1.01 0.87 4.45
CA PHE A 92 0.40 0.52 4.51
C PHE A 92 0.54 -0.95 4.85
N ASP A 93 1.22 -1.70 4.01
CA ASP A 93 1.75 -3.02 4.32
C ASP A 93 3.10 -2.84 5.04
N ILE A 94 3.31 -3.48 6.20
CA ILE A 94 4.65 -3.59 6.82
C ILE A 94 5.42 -4.70 6.11
N THR A 95 6.68 -4.44 5.76
CA THR A 95 7.43 -5.30 4.84
C THR A 95 8.74 -5.80 5.43
N ASP A 96 9.19 -7.00 5.02
CA ASP A 96 10.56 -7.47 5.28
C ASP A 96 11.56 -6.97 4.20
N GLY A 97 11.21 -5.89 3.54
CA GLY A 97 12.00 -5.20 2.54
C GLY A 97 11.39 -5.28 1.15
N SER A 98 11.79 -4.29 0.36
CA SER A 98 11.41 -4.16 -1.05
C SER A 98 12.56 -4.54 -1.95
N PHE A 99 12.26 -5.01 -3.14
CA PHE A 99 13.22 -5.35 -4.18
C PHE A 99 12.63 -5.05 -5.56
N VAL A 100 13.48 -5.07 -6.57
CA VAL A 100 13.03 -5.02 -7.97
C VAL A 100 13.37 -6.37 -8.57
N ASP A 101 12.38 -7.04 -9.15
CA ASP A 101 12.57 -8.35 -9.74
C ASP A 101 13.36 -8.30 -11.07
N GLU A 102 13.66 -9.48 -11.66
CA GLU A 102 14.41 -9.59 -12.92
C GLU A 102 13.70 -8.94 -14.11
N LYS A 103 12.39 -8.69 -14.01
CA LYS A 103 11.57 -8.00 -15.02
C LYS A 103 11.51 -6.49 -14.80
N GLY A 104 12.15 -6.00 -13.73
CA GLY A 104 12.10 -4.59 -13.34
C GLY A 104 10.83 -4.21 -12.57
N GLU A 105 10.09 -5.18 -12.02
CA GLU A 105 8.88 -4.94 -11.25
C GLU A 105 9.22 -4.73 -9.77
N PRO A 106 8.89 -3.56 -9.20
CA PRO A 106 9.03 -3.33 -7.76
C PRO A 106 8.10 -4.26 -6.98
N SER A 107 8.66 -4.91 -5.97
CA SER A 107 8.00 -5.94 -5.18
C SER A 107 8.43 -5.87 -3.73
N PHE A 108 7.69 -6.48 -2.82
CA PHE A 108 8.04 -6.56 -1.41
C PHE A 108 7.64 -7.90 -0.77
N TYR A 109 8.28 -8.22 0.35
CA TYR A 109 7.90 -9.32 1.22
C TYR A 109 6.98 -8.80 2.31
N ASP A 110 5.76 -9.35 2.36
CA ASP A 110 4.74 -8.97 3.33
C ASP A 110 5.03 -9.54 4.72
N LEU A 111 4.96 -8.69 5.76
CA LEU A 111 5.14 -9.06 7.18
C LEU A 111 3.84 -8.94 7.99
N MET A 112 2.71 -9.17 7.37
CA MET A 112 1.36 -9.34 7.94
C MET A 112 0.73 -8.08 8.55
N LEU A 113 1.46 -7.27 9.36
CA LEU A 113 0.86 -6.07 9.95
C LEU A 113 0.56 -5.01 8.90
N ASP A 114 -0.62 -4.44 9.02
CA ASP A 114 -1.08 -3.35 8.19
C ASP A 114 -1.45 -2.11 9.01
N VAL A 115 -1.30 -0.93 8.40
CA VAL A 115 -1.67 0.34 9.01
C VAL A 115 -2.58 1.10 8.06
N VAL A 116 -3.75 1.48 8.52
CA VAL A 116 -4.67 2.36 7.77
C VAL A 116 -4.66 3.74 8.39
N ALA A 117 -4.43 4.76 7.55
CA ALA A 117 -4.53 6.16 7.94
C ALA A 117 -5.61 6.84 7.08
N LEU A 118 -6.61 7.46 7.75
CA LEU A 118 -7.72 8.13 7.09
C LEU A 118 -7.44 9.64 6.90
N PRO A 119 -8.18 10.34 6.04
CA PRO A 119 -8.01 11.78 5.81
C PRO A 119 -8.19 12.65 7.06
N ASP A 120 -8.93 12.18 8.06
CA ASP A 120 -9.08 12.84 9.36
C ASP A 120 -7.89 12.61 10.31
N LYS A 121 -6.83 11.96 9.81
CA LYS A 121 -5.60 11.57 10.52
C LYS A 121 -5.78 10.47 11.57
N SER A 122 -6.94 9.83 11.63
CA SER A 122 -7.10 8.63 12.46
C SER A 122 -6.28 7.47 11.88
N ILE A 123 -5.61 6.73 12.76
CA ILE A 123 -4.73 5.62 12.42
C ILE A 123 -5.26 4.36 13.09
N THR A 124 -5.34 3.27 12.33
CA THR A 124 -5.73 1.94 12.81
C THR A 124 -4.68 0.93 12.38
N VAL A 125 -4.22 0.10 13.30
CA VAL A 125 -3.34 -1.05 13.02
C VAL A 125 -4.19 -2.30 12.90
N LEU A 126 -3.98 -3.07 11.84
CA LEU A 126 -4.74 -4.26 11.50
C LEU A 126 -3.86 -5.52 11.54
N ASP A 127 -4.52 -6.69 11.52
CA ASP A 127 -3.93 -8.01 11.27
C ASP A 127 -2.94 -8.49 12.33
N TRP A 128 -3.13 -8.04 13.59
CA TRP A 128 -2.36 -8.52 14.73
C TRP A 128 -2.44 -10.04 14.93
N ASP A 129 -3.63 -10.60 14.73
CA ASP A 129 -3.89 -12.02 14.84
C ASP A 129 -3.20 -12.81 13.71
N GLU A 130 -3.08 -12.23 12.51
CA GLU A 130 -2.32 -12.83 11.43
C GLU A 130 -0.82 -12.87 11.71
N LEU A 131 -0.26 -11.78 12.27
CA LEU A 131 1.13 -11.72 12.69
C LEU A 131 1.45 -12.76 13.77
N ASP A 132 0.62 -12.82 14.83
CA ASP A 132 0.82 -13.76 15.93
C ASP A 132 0.68 -15.21 15.45
N LYS A 133 -0.31 -15.48 14.60
CA LYS A 133 -0.50 -16.80 14.00
C LYS A 133 0.67 -17.19 13.09
N ALA A 134 1.22 -16.27 12.31
CA ALA A 134 2.39 -16.55 11.47
C ALA A 134 3.62 -16.94 12.30
N LEU A 135 3.79 -16.37 13.51
CA LEU A 135 4.82 -16.77 14.45
C LEU A 135 4.54 -18.16 15.05
N GLU A 136 3.32 -18.43 15.50
CA GLU A 136 2.92 -19.74 16.05
C GLU A 136 3.13 -20.87 15.03
N ASP A 137 2.73 -20.64 13.79
CA ASP A 137 2.86 -21.57 12.66
C ASP A 137 4.33 -21.68 12.15
N LYS A 138 5.28 -20.91 12.75
CA LYS A 138 6.69 -20.82 12.34
C LYS A 138 6.87 -20.39 10.89
N PHE A 139 5.94 -19.59 10.39
CA PHE A 139 5.99 -19.01 9.05
C PHE A 139 6.94 -17.80 9.02
N ILE A 140 7.03 -17.07 10.14
CA ILE A 140 8.01 -16.03 10.41
C ILE A 140 8.84 -16.36 11.64
N THR A 141 10.02 -15.75 11.76
CA THR A 141 10.88 -15.91 12.95
C THR A 141 10.46 -14.95 14.06
N PRO A 142 10.86 -15.20 15.34
CA PRO A 142 10.66 -14.25 16.43
C PRO A 142 11.27 -12.86 16.13
N GLU A 143 12.38 -12.82 15.41
CA GLU A 143 13.04 -11.57 14.99
C GLU A 143 12.19 -10.80 13.98
N GLN A 144 11.62 -11.50 13.00
CA GLN A 144 10.71 -10.89 12.01
C GLN A 144 9.43 -10.38 12.67
N HIS A 145 8.85 -11.14 13.61
CA HIS A 145 7.69 -10.70 14.40
C HIS A 145 8.00 -9.41 15.18
N ALA A 146 9.12 -9.39 15.93
CA ALA A 146 9.52 -8.19 16.68
C ALA A 146 9.84 -7.00 15.76
N GLN A 147 10.45 -7.26 14.62
CA GLN A 147 10.78 -6.23 13.62
C GLN A 147 9.50 -5.63 13.01
N SER A 148 8.51 -6.45 12.64
CA SER A 148 7.22 -5.97 12.12
C SER A 148 6.56 -4.96 13.08
N ILE A 149 6.53 -5.29 14.39
CA ILE A 149 5.98 -4.40 15.42
C ILE A 149 6.82 -3.10 15.55
N ALA A 150 8.14 -3.21 15.47
CA ALA A 150 9.02 -2.04 15.57
C ALA A 150 8.86 -1.10 14.37
N ASP A 151 8.80 -1.64 13.16
CA ASP A 151 8.62 -0.87 11.92
C ASP A 151 7.22 -0.25 11.84
N MET A 152 6.19 -0.96 12.26
CA MET A 152 4.83 -0.40 12.42
C MET A 152 4.83 0.81 13.35
N LYS A 153 5.45 0.72 14.55
CA LYS A 153 5.52 1.85 15.49
C LYS A 153 6.30 3.03 14.92
N LYS A 154 7.40 2.77 14.19
CA LYS A 154 8.17 3.79 13.48
C LYS A 154 7.31 4.50 12.44
N LEU A 155 6.54 3.75 11.65
CA LEU A 155 5.63 4.29 10.64
C LEU A 155 4.53 5.15 11.27
N VAL A 156 3.88 4.67 12.33
CA VAL A 156 2.83 5.44 13.04
C VAL A 156 3.38 6.78 13.53
N GLY A 157 4.53 6.76 14.22
CA GLY A 157 5.16 8.01 14.68
C GLY A 157 5.58 8.95 13.54
N TRP A 158 6.00 8.40 12.40
CA TRP A 158 6.29 9.19 11.22
C TRP A 158 5.04 9.82 10.61
N LEU A 159 3.92 9.09 10.56
CA LEU A 159 2.63 9.59 10.07
C LEU A 159 2.08 10.73 10.92
N GLU A 160 2.20 10.66 12.25
CA GLU A 160 1.76 11.74 13.15
C GLU A 160 2.39 13.10 12.82
N VAL A 161 3.62 13.09 12.29
CA VAL A 161 4.36 14.31 11.98
C VAL A 161 4.27 14.70 10.50
N ASN A 162 4.17 13.74 9.60
CA ASN A 162 4.34 13.97 8.17
C ASN A 162 3.07 13.76 7.33
N PHE A 163 1.91 13.54 7.95
CA PHE A 163 0.68 13.20 7.24
C PHE A 163 0.32 14.23 6.15
N ASP A 164 0.34 15.52 6.46
CA ASP A 164 -0.01 16.57 5.49
C ASP A 164 0.99 16.62 4.32
N LYS A 165 2.28 16.43 4.60
CA LYS A 165 3.30 16.34 3.54
C LYS A 165 3.11 15.11 2.66
N LEU A 166 2.67 13.98 3.26
CA LEU A 166 2.34 12.77 2.50
C LEU A 166 1.13 13.01 1.59
N VAL A 167 0.08 13.68 2.08
CA VAL A 167 -1.09 14.05 1.27
C VAL A 167 -0.67 14.93 0.09
N ASP A 168 0.12 15.98 0.34
CA ASP A 168 0.61 16.89 -0.72
C ASP A 168 1.45 16.13 -1.76
N PHE A 169 2.37 15.29 -1.30
CA PHE A 169 3.19 14.45 -2.17
C PHE A 169 2.33 13.51 -3.02
N CYS A 170 1.39 12.80 -2.40
CA CYS A 170 0.51 11.86 -3.09
C CYS A 170 -0.40 12.57 -4.09
N THR A 171 -0.96 13.73 -3.75
CA THR A 171 -1.79 14.53 -4.65
C THR A 171 -1.01 14.94 -5.91
N LYS A 172 0.21 15.45 -5.74
CA LYS A 172 1.09 15.82 -6.86
C LYS A 172 1.31 14.66 -7.84
N TYR A 173 1.62 13.47 -7.32
CA TYR A 173 1.92 12.32 -8.18
C TYR A 173 0.67 11.64 -8.71
N PHE A 174 -0.44 11.65 -7.97
CA PHE A 174 -1.74 11.22 -8.44
C PHE A 174 -2.16 12.02 -9.68
N ASP A 175 -2.15 13.35 -9.61
CA ASP A 175 -2.52 14.22 -10.71
C ASP A 175 -1.61 14.05 -11.93
N LYS A 176 -0.28 13.98 -11.68
CA LYS A 176 0.69 13.72 -12.72
C LYS A 176 0.41 12.41 -13.45
N LEU A 177 0.38 11.29 -12.75
CA LEU A 177 0.24 9.96 -13.36
C LEU A 177 -1.16 9.74 -13.93
N LYS A 178 -2.21 10.34 -13.32
CA LYS A 178 -3.57 10.31 -13.86
C LYS A 178 -3.65 10.99 -15.22
N SER A 179 -2.93 12.09 -15.43
CA SER A 179 -2.89 12.76 -16.72
C SER A 179 -2.19 11.95 -17.82
N GLU A 180 -1.41 10.94 -17.46
CA GLU A 180 -0.70 10.03 -18.36
C GLU A 180 -1.50 8.74 -18.69
N LEU A 181 -2.61 8.50 -17.96
CA LEU A 181 -3.56 7.43 -18.27
C LEU A 181 -4.50 7.86 -19.39
N ASN A 182 -4.77 6.98 -20.34
CA ASN A 182 -5.64 7.25 -21.48
C ASN A 182 -7.13 7.05 -21.15
#